data_ec5718814d505a2fa72ac23b0798009b
#
_entry.id   ec5718814d505a2fa72ac23b0798009b
#
_cell.length_a   1.000
_cell.length_b   1.000
_cell.length_c   1.000
_cell.angle_alpha   90.00
_cell.angle_beta   90.00
_cell.angle_gamma   90.00
#
_symmetry.space_group_name_H-M   'P 1'
#
loop_
_entity.id
_entity.type
_entity.pdbx_description
1 polymer ?
#
loop_
_entity_poly.entity_id
_entity_poly.type
_entity_poly.pdbx_seq_one_letter_code
_entity_poly.pdbx_strand_id
1 'polypeptide(L)'
;MVGDVSAANLKLLLSIVQAPGWALGDREHGPPANPLDFKDFMAALANRYYGRVQAYEIWNETNFAREWGVLDGNSYRAYGELLKAGYEGVKGIDPEATVVFGAPTPTGVADPNIAMDDAVYLQRVYEAMPEISQYYDAMGAHPPGYNNAPDQSFGTERGQGWNGHNSFYFLRFTDYRSIMEQHGDGNKPIWFTEFGWSTANQAEGYGYGSDNTEEDQARFLLEAFEVVRRNYSYVTHM
;
A
#
# COMPACT_ATOMS: atom_id res chain seq x y z
N MET A 1 -12.44 -17.77 7.88
CA MET A 1 -12.12 -16.71 6.90
C MET A 1 -11.76 -17.26 5.51
N VAL A 2 -10.56 -17.88 5.25
CA VAL A 2 -10.19 -18.33 3.87
C VAL A 2 -11.22 -19.31 3.30
N GLY A 3 -11.70 -20.28 4.13
CA GLY A 3 -12.75 -21.21 3.71
C GLY A 3 -14.07 -20.54 3.33
N ASP A 4 -14.48 -19.52 4.08
CA ASP A 4 -15.75 -18.81 3.84
C ASP A 4 -15.67 -17.97 2.56
N VAL A 5 -14.54 -17.30 2.32
CA VAL A 5 -14.29 -16.55 1.09
C VAL A 5 -14.32 -17.47 -0.14
N SER A 6 -13.64 -18.62 -0.05
CA SER A 6 -13.65 -19.62 -1.12
C SER A 6 -15.06 -20.20 -1.35
N ALA A 7 -15.82 -20.45 -0.29
CA ALA A 7 -17.19 -20.95 -0.39
C ALA A 7 -18.14 -19.91 -1.02
N ALA A 8 -17.87 -18.61 -0.82
CA ALA A 8 -18.58 -17.51 -1.46
C ALA A 8 -18.12 -17.23 -2.91
N ASN A 9 -17.19 -18.00 -3.44
CA ASN A 9 -16.57 -17.79 -4.75
C ASN A 9 -15.97 -16.39 -4.94
N LEU A 10 -15.39 -15.83 -3.85
CA LEU A 10 -14.68 -14.57 -3.85
C LEU A 10 -13.18 -14.82 -3.98
N LYS A 11 -12.48 -13.87 -4.58
CA LYS A 11 -11.02 -13.83 -4.59
C LYS A 11 -10.52 -13.18 -3.30
N LEU A 12 -9.37 -13.64 -2.82
CA LEU A 12 -8.79 -13.19 -1.56
C LEU A 12 -7.38 -12.63 -1.79
N LEU A 13 -7.18 -11.41 -1.35
CA LEU A 13 -5.88 -10.82 -1.08
C LEU A 13 -5.65 -10.85 0.44
N LEU A 14 -4.48 -11.31 0.87
CA LEU A 14 -4.03 -11.22 2.26
C LEU A 14 -2.92 -10.19 2.38
N SER A 15 -3.13 -9.16 3.18
CA SER A 15 -2.08 -8.25 3.63
C SER A 15 -1.40 -8.86 4.86
N ILE A 16 -0.08 -9.00 4.82
CA ILE A 16 0.72 -9.68 5.83
C ILE A 16 1.52 -8.65 6.61
N VAL A 17 1.18 -8.50 7.88
CA VAL A 17 1.74 -7.48 8.77
C VAL A 17 2.09 -8.05 10.13
N GLN A 18 2.89 -7.33 10.88
CA GLN A 18 3.28 -7.60 12.27
C GLN A 18 4.00 -8.94 12.49
N ALA A 19 5.25 -8.86 12.89
CA ALA A 19 6.01 -10.04 13.27
C ALA A 19 5.70 -10.46 14.72
N PRO A 20 5.68 -11.77 15.04
CA PRO A 20 5.60 -12.22 16.41
C PRO A 20 6.85 -11.84 17.19
N GLY A 21 6.73 -11.67 18.52
CA GLY A 21 7.80 -11.17 19.37
C GLY A 21 9.14 -11.92 19.25
N TRP A 22 9.12 -13.24 19.03
CA TRP A 22 10.35 -14.02 18.85
C TRP A 22 11.11 -13.67 17.57
N ALA A 23 10.44 -13.11 16.54
CA ALA A 23 11.05 -12.73 15.26
C ALA A 23 11.50 -11.27 15.21
N LEU A 24 11.12 -10.44 16.18
CA LEU A 24 11.40 -8.99 16.18
C LEU A 24 12.88 -8.66 16.48
N GLY A 25 13.64 -9.59 17.09
CA GLY A 25 14.95 -9.25 17.65
C GLY A 25 14.82 -8.26 18.81
N ASP A 26 15.52 -7.14 18.73
CA ASP A 26 15.50 -6.10 19.77
C ASP A 26 14.41 -5.02 19.52
N ARG A 27 13.52 -5.23 18.54
CA ARG A 27 12.46 -4.26 18.19
C ARG A 27 11.21 -4.52 19.04
N GLU A 28 10.44 -3.48 19.31
CA GLU A 28 9.13 -3.58 19.99
C GLU A 28 8.03 -3.99 19.02
N HIS A 29 8.12 -3.59 17.74
CA HIS A 29 7.17 -3.87 16.67
C HIS A 29 7.84 -3.75 15.31
N GLY A 30 7.12 -4.11 14.26
CA GLY A 30 7.59 -4.01 12.87
C GLY A 30 7.87 -5.36 12.23
N PRO A 31 8.64 -5.39 11.14
CA PRO A 31 8.98 -6.62 10.43
C PRO A 31 9.95 -7.50 11.21
N PRO A 32 10.04 -8.81 10.86
CA PRO A 32 11.01 -9.69 11.47
C PRO A 32 12.45 -9.18 11.22
N ALA A 33 13.31 -9.38 12.21
CA ALA A 33 14.71 -8.98 12.14
C ALA A 33 15.50 -9.74 11.06
N ASN A 34 15.07 -10.99 10.80
CA ASN A 34 15.65 -11.84 9.77
C ASN A 34 14.63 -12.08 8.65
N PRO A 35 14.82 -11.56 7.43
CA PRO A 35 13.91 -11.77 6.32
C PRO A 35 13.67 -13.24 5.94
N LEU A 36 14.60 -14.15 6.27
CA LEU A 36 14.42 -15.59 5.99
C LEU A 36 13.29 -16.19 6.82
N ASP A 37 13.06 -15.73 8.05
CA ASP A 37 11.91 -16.17 8.86
C ASP A 37 10.60 -15.77 8.18
N PHE A 38 10.57 -14.61 7.54
CA PHE A 38 9.41 -14.16 6.75
C PHE A 38 9.23 -15.01 5.48
N LYS A 39 10.30 -15.33 4.77
CA LYS A 39 10.26 -16.22 3.60
C LYS A 39 9.66 -17.57 3.94
N ASP A 40 10.13 -18.20 5.03
CA ASP A 40 9.65 -19.50 5.47
C ASP A 40 8.17 -19.44 5.88
N PHE A 41 7.77 -18.36 6.57
CA PHE A 41 6.38 -18.12 6.90
C PHE A 41 5.51 -17.97 5.65
N MET A 42 5.94 -17.16 4.67
CA MET A 42 5.19 -16.94 3.43
C MET A 42 5.08 -18.21 2.59
N ALA A 43 6.13 -19.04 2.54
CA ALA A 43 6.09 -20.35 1.90
C ALA A 43 5.09 -21.29 2.59
N ALA A 44 5.08 -21.34 3.92
CA ALA A 44 4.14 -22.14 4.70
C ALA A 44 2.70 -21.65 4.49
N LEU A 45 2.48 -20.34 4.45
CA LEU A 45 1.18 -19.71 4.22
C LEU A 45 0.65 -20.03 2.81
N ALA A 46 1.48 -19.85 1.78
CA ALA A 46 1.16 -20.15 0.40
C ALA A 46 0.84 -21.64 0.21
N ASN A 47 1.63 -22.52 0.83
CA ASN A 47 1.37 -23.96 0.79
C ASN A 47 0.03 -24.33 1.47
N ARG A 48 -0.26 -23.74 2.63
CA ARG A 48 -1.52 -23.99 3.36
C ARG A 48 -2.74 -23.56 2.56
N TYR A 49 -2.64 -22.50 1.79
CA TYR A 49 -3.78 -21.91 1.08
C TYR A 49 -3.61 -21.93 -0.44
N TYR A 50 -2.79 -22.86 -0.94
CA TYR A 50 -2.53 -23.03 -2.37
C TYR A 50 -3.83 -23.00 -3.19
N GLY A 51 -3.88 -22.14 -4.20
CA GLY A 51 -5.02 -21.94 -5.09
C GLY A 51 -6.27 -21.30 -4.44
N ARG A 52 -6.25 -20.99 -3.13
CA ARG A 52 -7.38 -20.36 -2.41
C ARG A 52 -7.13 -18.91 -2.03
N VAL A 53 -5.90 -18.49 -1.99
CA VAL A 53 -5.49 -17.07 -1.86
C VAL A 53 -4.87 -16.68 -3.17
N GLN A 54 -5.40 -15.65 -3.81
CA GLN A 54 -4.98 -15.23 -5.13
C GLN A 54 -3.89 -14.16 -5.10
N ALA A 55 -3.77 -13.43 -3.97
CA ALA A 55 -2.77 -12.39 -3.83
C ALA A 55 -2.28 -12.25 -2.38
N TYR A 56 -1.03 -11.85 -2.24
CA TYR A 56 -0.37 -11.55 -0.96
C TYR A 56 0.25 -10.16 -1.05
N GLU A 57 -0.18 -9.25 -0.20
CA GLU A 57 0.44 -7.95 -0.02
C GLU A 57 1.50 -8.06 1.07
N ILE A 58 2.72 -7.63 0.74
CA ILE A 58 3.87 -7.76 1.62
C ILE A 58 4.03 -6.49 2.45
N TRP A 59 3.53 -6.57 3.67
CA TRP A 59 3.45 -5.50 4.64
C TRP A 59 2.40 -4.43 4.28
N ASN A 60 2.24 -3.45 5.18
CA ASN A 60 1.31 -2.33 5.10
C ASN A 60 2.03 -1.04 5.53
N GLU A 61 1.79 0.05 4.81
CA GLU A 61 2.22 1.41 5.15
C GLU A 61 3.67 1.51 5.64
N THR A 62 4.58 0.94 4.86
CA THR A 62 6.00 0.77 5.20
C THR A 62 6.77 2.07 5.43
N ASN A 63 6.21 3.20 5.03
CA ASN A 63 6.72 4.55 5.27
C ASN A 63 6.19 5.19 6.57
N PHE A 64 5.46 4.43 7.40
CA PHE A 64 4.88 4.89 8.66
C PHE A 64 5.55 4.17 9.85
N ALA A 65 6.13 4.94 10.78
CA ALA A 65 6.89 4.37 11.88
C ALA A 65 6.05 3.46 12.79
N ARG A 66 4.75 3.70 12.91
CA ARG A 66 3.82 2.84 13.65
C ARG A 66 3.75 1.43 13.06
N GLU A 67 3.87 1.29 11.75
CA GLU A 67 3.77 0.02 11.04
C GLU A 67 5.15 -0.66 10.87
N TRP A 68 6.19 0.14 10.65
CA TRP A 68 7.53 -0.36 10.33
C TRP A 68 8.50 -0.35 11.50
N GLY A 69 8.37 0.56 12.41
CA GLY A 69 9.39 0.96 13.37
C GLY A 69 10.11 2.23 12.91
N VAL A 70 11.29 2.50 13.46
CA VAL A 70 12.06 3.70 13.09
C VAL A 70 12.42 3.69 11.61
N LEU A 71 12.14 4.79 10.93
CA LEU A 71 12.42 4.98 9.51
C LEU A 71 13.79 5.65 9.33
N ASP A 72 14.83 4.86 9.28
CA ASP A 72 16.19 5.33 9.01
C ASP A 72 16.63 5.08 7.57
N GLY A 73 17.86 5.45 7.21
CA GLY A 73 18.39 5.23 5.86
C GLY A 73 18.46 3.76 5.42
N ASN A 74 18.39 2.80 6.35
CA ASN A 74 18.40 1.38 6.06
C ASN A 74 16.99 0.83 5.79
N SER A 75 15.96 1.53 6.23
CA SER A 75 14.55 1.06 6.15
C SER A 75 14.10 0.80 4.71
N TYR A 76 14.58 1.58 3.76
CA TYR A 76 14.25 1.42 2.33
C TYR A 76 14.75 0.08 1.79
N ARG A 77 16.01 -0.23 2.04
CA ARG A 77 16.61 -1.51 1.64
C ARG A 77 16.02 -2.67 2.43
N ALA A 78 15.80 -2.49 3.72
CA ALA A 78 15.22 -3.51 4.59
C ALA A 78 13.80 -3.91 4.11
N TYR A 79 12.99 -2.95 3.65
CA TYR A 79 11.72 -3.28 3.02
C TYR A 79 11.92 -4.06 1.71
N GLY A 80 12.85 -3.66 0.86
CA GLY A 80 13.16 -4.40 -0.37
C GLY A 80 13.55 -5.86 -0.11
N GLU A 81 14.37 -6.11 0.91
CA GLU A 81 14.77 -7.48 1.31
C GLU A 81 13.57 -8.26 1.88
N LEU A 82 12.66 -7.62 2.62
CA LEU A 82 11.43 -8.24 3.09
C LEU A 82 10.50 -8.62 1.92
N LEU A 83 10.32 -7.69 0.97
CA LEU A 83 9.52 -7.93 -0.24
C LEU A 83 10.08 -9.09 -1.06
N LYS A 84 11.38 -9.12 -1.27
CA LYS A 84 12.08 -10.22 -1.93
C LYS A 84 11.84 -11.55 -1.21
N ALA A 85 12.01 -11.57 0.10
CA ALA A 85 11.79 -12.77 0.91
C ALA A 85 10.34 -13.27 0.79
N GLY A 86 9.37 -12.36 0.87
CA GLY A 86 7.95 -12.67 0.67
C GLY A 86 7.66 -13.21 -0.72
N TYR A 87 8.17 -12.55 -1.75
CA TYR A 87 8.03 -12.97 -3.15
C TYR A 87 8.59 -14.38 -3.38
N GLU A 88 9.82 -14.62 -2.96
CA GLU A 88 10.46 -15.93 -3.11
C GLU A 88 9.72 -17.03 -2.33
N GLY A 89 9.21 -16.71 -1.14
CA GLY A 89 8.40 -17.62 -0.34
C GLY A 89 7.09 -18.01 -1.04
N VAL A 90 6.36 -17.02 -1.56
CA VAL A 90 5.09 -17.24 -2.28
C VAL A 90 5.33 -17.95 -3.59
N LYS A 91 6.18 -17.38 -4.47
CA LYS A 91 6.39 -17.89 -5.84
C LYS A 91 7.05 -19.26 -5.88
N GLY A 92 7.84 -19.61 -4.85
CA GLY A 92 8.42 -20.95 -4.71
C GLY A 92 7.38 -22.04 -4.49
N ILE A 93 6.19 -21.69 -4.05
CA ILE A 93 5.08 -22.62 -3.75
C ILE A 93 3.92 -22.43 -4.73
N ASP A 94 3.46 -21.19 -4.93
CA ASP A 94 2.33 -20.83 -5.79
C ASP A 94 2.76 -19.75 -6.79
N PRO A 95 3.30 -20.14 -7.95
CA PRO A 95 3.78 -19.20 -8.97
C PRO A 95 2.66 -18.31 -9.54
N GLU A 96 1.41 -18.76 -9.49
CA GLU A 96 0.26 -18.03 -10.04
C GLU A 96 -0.28 -16.96 -9.07
N ALA A 97 0.02 -17.06 -7.77
CA ALA A 97 -0.41 -16.06 -6.81
C ALA A 97 0.29 -14.71 -7.05
N THR A 98 -0.47 -13.63 -7.04
CA THR A 98 0.05 -12.27 -7.20
C THR A 98 0.74 -11.80 -5.93
N VAL A 99 1.93 -11.24 -6.05
CA VAL A 99 2.63 -10.56 -4.95
C VAL A 99 2.49 -9.06 -5.14
N VAL A 100 1.88 -8.42 -4.15
CA VAL A 100 1.62 -6.98 -4.14
C VAL A 100 2.67 -6.28 -3.27
N PHE A 101 3.27 -5.23 -3.80
CA PHE A 101 4.11 -4.30 -3.03
C PHE A 101 3.28 -3.66 -1.93
N GLY A 102 3.70 -3.71 -0.67
CA GLY A 102 2.97 -3.13 0.46
C GLY A 102 2.78 -1.63 0.29
N ALA A 103 1.54 -1.22 0.19
CA ALA A 103 1.19 0.15 -0.13
C ALA A 103 1.75 1.15 0.90
N PRO A 104 2.49 2.19 0.48
CA PRO A 104 2.82 3.30 1.37
C PRO A 104 1.58 4.12 1.75
N THR A 105 1.56 4.67 2.98
CA THR A 105 0.51 5.60 3.39
C THR A 105 0.77 7.00 2.85
N PRO A 106 -0.16 7.62 2.13
CA PRO A 106 0.00 8.98 1.65
C PRO A 106 0.10 9.98 2.80
N THR A 107 1.23 10.65 2.87
CA THR A 107 1.50 11.67 3.89
C THR A 107 2.53 12.67 3.40
N GLY A 108 2.39 13.93 3.79
CA GLY A 108 3.42 14.97 3.57
C GLY A 108 4.43 15.07 4.71
N VAL A 109 4.45 14.11 5.65
CA VAL A 109 5.37 14.12 6.79
C VAL A 109 6.78 13.73 6.34
N ALA A 110 7.79 14.38 6.93
CA ALA A 110 9.19 14.10 6.73
C ALA A 110 9.92 14.02 8.08
N ASP A 111 9.37 13.21 8.99
CA ASP A 111 9.94 12.91 10.30
C ASP A 111 10.08 11.37 10.44
N PRO A 112 11.30 10.83 10.49
CA PRO A 112 11.52 9.39 10.53
C PRO A 112 10.95 8.69 11.78
N ASN A 113 10.60 9.43 12.82
CA ASN A 113 9.93 8.89 14.01
C ASN A 113 8.40 8.83 13.85
N ILE A 114 7.86 9.45 12.81
CA ILE A 114 6.42 9.49 12.52
C ILE A 114 6.16 8.84 11.16
N ALA A 115 6.60 9.47 10.08
CA ALA A 115 6.41 8.99 8.72
C ALA A 115 7.37 9.69 7.74
N MET A 116 7.55 9.08 6.56
CA MET A 116 8.19 9.68 5.41
C MET A 116 7.15 9.89 4.30
N ASP A 117 7.26 10.99 3.55
CA ASP A 117 6.43 11.20 2.36
C ASP A 117 6.44 9.93 1.48
N ASP A 118 5.27 9.48 1.09
CA ASP A 118 5.06 8.20 0.42
C ASP A 118 5.75 8.10 -0.95
N ALA A 119 5.71 9.17 -1.76
CA ALA A 119 6.39 9.18 -3.05
C ALA A 119 7.92 9.26 -2.88
N VAL A 120 8.39 10.05 -1.91
CA VAL A 120 9.82 10.09 -1.56
C VAL A 120 10.28 8.73 -1.07
N TYR A 121 9.49 8.08 -0.21
CA TYR A 121 9.78 6.74 0.28
C TYR A 121 9.90 5.73 -0.86
N LEU A 122 8.91 5.69 -1.75
CA LEU A 122 8.92 4.79 -2.90
C LEU A 122 10.15 5.00 -3.80
N GLN A 123 10.47 6.26 -4.11
CA GLN A 123 11.68 6.61 -4.86
C GLN A 123 12.95 6.06 -4.18
N ARG A 124 13.06 6.23 -2.84
CA ARG A 124 14.20 5.74 -2.07
C ARG A 124 14.30 4.22 -2.02
N VAL A 125 13.18 3.52 -2.02
CA VAL A 125 13.17 2.05 -2.09
C VAL A 125 13.76 1.58 -3.42
N TYR A 126 13.36 2.16 -4.54
CA TYR A 126 13.95 1.86 -5.85
C TYR A 126 15.44 2.19 -5.94
N GLU A 127 15.86 3.32 -5.36
CA GLU A 127 17.28 3.70 -5.32
C GLU A 127 18.12 2.74 -4.46
N ALA A 128 17.57 2.29 -3.32
CA ALA A 128 18.26 1.39 -2.39
C ALA A 128 18.34 -0.05 -2.90
N MET A 129 17.40 -0.47 -3.76
CA MET A 129 17.34 -1.82 -4.33
C MET A 129 16.87 -1.76 -5.79
N PRO A 130 17.76 -1.42 -6.75
CA PRO A 130 17.40 -1.26 -8.16
C PRO A 130 16.75 -2.49 -8.81
N GLU A 131 17.01 -3.69 -8.28
CA GLU A 131 16.42 -4.95 -8.72
C GLU A 131 15.04 -5.25 -8.12
N ILE A 132 14.46 -4.34 -7.33
CA ILE A 132 13.20 -4.59 -6.61
C ILE A 132 12.04 -4.91 -7.54
N SER A 133 12.09 -4.43 -8.77
CA SER A 133 11.11 -4.75 -9.81
C SER A 133 10.92 -6.24 -10.07
N GLN A 134 11.89 -7.07 -9.72
CA GLN A 134 11.82 -8.52 -9.88
C GLN A 134 10.98 -9.20 -8.78
N TYR A 135 10.63 -8.49 -7.73
CA TYR A 135 10.08 -9.08 -6.50
C TYR A 135 8.65 -8.62 -6.16
N TYR A 136 7.91 -8.11 -7.15
CA TYR A 136 6.48 -7.86 -7.02
C TYR A 136 5.79 -7.88 -8.40
N ASP A 137 4.50 -8.20 -8.42
CA ASP A 137 3.68 -8.27 -9.63
C ASP A 137 2.79 -7.03 -9.79
N ALA A 138 2.32 -6.44 -8.70
CA ALA A 138 1.47 -5.25 -8.68
C ALA A 138 1.93 -4.28 -7.60
N MET A 139 1.82 -2.98 -7.85
CA MET A 139 2.10 -1.91 -6.89
C MET A 139 0.87 -1.67 -6.03
N GLY A 140 0.98 -1.83 -4.71
CA GLY A 140 -0.06 -1.42 -3.78
C GLY A 140 -0.11 0.10 -3.62
N ALA A 141 -1.30 0.64 -3.47
CA ALA A 141 -1.50 2.06 -3.21
C ALA A 141 -2.70 2.28 -2.29
N HIS A 142 -2.59 3.28 -1.41
CA HIS A 142 -3.64 3.75 -0.52
C HIS A 142 -4.06 5.18 -0.89
N PRO A 143 -4.74 5.44 -2.01
CA PRO A 143 -5.10 6.79 -2.40
C PRO A 143 -6.25 7.32 -1.54
N PRO A 144 -5.99 8.24 -0.59
CA PRO A 144 -7.04 8.86 0.20
C PRO A 144 -7.67 10.00 -0.57
N GLY A 145 -8.88 10.36 -0.21
CA GLY A 145 -9.50 11.57 -0.74
C GLY A 145 -9.56 12.70 0.28
N TYR A 146 -9.37 12.39 1.55
CA TYR A 146 -9.60 13.34 2.65
C TYR A 146 -10.99 13.99 2.54
N ASN A 147 -11.07 15.29 2.20
CA ASN A 147 -12.30 15.99 1.87
C ASN A 147 -12.28 16.55 0.42
N ASN A 148 -11.39 16.04 -0.42
CA ASN A 148 -11.27 16.40 -1.84
C ASN A 148 -12.03 15.39 -2.72
N ALA A 149 -12.73 15.84 -3.74
CA ALA A 149 -13.37 14.95 -4.70
C ALA A 149 -12.33 14.15 -5.51
N PRO A 150 -12.67 12.93 -6.01
CA PRO A 150 -11.70 12.04 -6.63
C PRO A 150 -11.09 12.53 -7.95
N ASP A 151 -11.71 13.52 -8.61
CA ASP A 151 -11.18 14.14 -9.83
C ASP A 151 -10.30 15.36 -9.56
N GLN A 152 -10.18 15.77 -8.29
CA GLN A 152 -9.36 16.89 -7.90
C GLN A 152 -7.88 16.52 -7.89
N SER A 153 -7.02 17.46 -8.30
CA SER A 153 -5.58 17.35 -8.25
C SER A 153 -4.96 18.53 -7.48
N PHE A 154 -3.79 18.31 -6.94
CA PHE A 154 -3.04 19.33 -6.22
C PHE A 154 -2.89 20.60 -7.08
N GLY A 155 -3.13 21.78 -6.48
CA GLY A 155 -3.04 23.07 -7.16
C GLY A 155 -4.29 23.48 -7.97
N THR A 156 -5.35 22.68 -7.98
CA THR A 156 -6.60 23.04 -8.68
C THR A 156 -7.60 23.82 -7.83
N GLU A 157 -7.26 24.20 -6.60
CA GLU A 157 -8.04 25.03 -5.66
C GLU A 157 -9.56 24.91 -5.80
N ARG A 158 -10.11 23.78 -5.43
CA ARG A 158 -11.55 23.57 -5.39
C ARG A 158 -12.01 23.45 -3.95
N GLY A 159 -12.36 24.58 -3.36
CA GLY A 159 -13.02 24.61 -2.07
C GLY A 159 -12.10 24.64 -0.85
N GLN A 160 -12.70 24.49 0.31
CA GLN A 160 -12.02 24.43 1.61
C GLN A 160 -11.61 22.98 1.85
N GLY A 161 -10.39 22.76 2.27
CA GLY A 161 -10.02 21.42 2.60
C GLY A 161 -8.54 21.19 2.82
N TRP A 162 -8.20 19.95 2.95
CA TRP A 162 -6.85 19.46 3.02
C TRP A 162 -6.21 19.52 1.63
N ASN A 163 -5.71 20.69 1.28
CA ASN A 163 -5.21 21.01 -0.07
C ASN A 163 -3.73 21.43 -0.07
N GLY A 164 -3.10 21.46 1.10
CA GLY A 164 -1.72 21.99 1.24
C GLY A 164 -0.62 21.05 0.77
N HIS A 165 -0.94 19.78 0.44
CA HIS A 165 0.02 18.79 -0.04
C HIS A 165 -0.62 17.81 -1.02
N ASN A 166 0.17 17.33 -1.99
CA ASN A 166 -0.32 16.40 -3.02
C ASN A 166 -0.81 15.05 -2.44
N SER A 167 -0.29 14.63 -1.29
CA SER A 167 -0.73 13.40 -0.61
C SER A 167 -2.18 13.44 -0.13
N PHE A 168 -2.85 14.60 -0.13
CA PHE A 168 -4.25 14.73 0.31
C PHE A 168 -5.26 14.47 -0.82
N TYR A 169 -4.80 14.09 -2.00
CA TYR A 169 -5.64 13.89 -3.17
C TYR A 169 -5.69 12.44 -3.59
N PHE A 170 -6.89 11.99 -3.99
CA PHE A 170 -7.09 10.65 -4.50
C PHE A 170 -6.16 10.30 -5.67
N LEU A 171 -5.82 11.27 -6.51
CA LEU A 171 -4.92 11.08 -7.65
C LEU A 171 -3.44 10.91 -7.29
N ARG A 172 -3.09 10.84 -5.99
CA ARG A 172 -1.71 10.61 -5.51
C ARG A 172 -1.04 9.40 -6.15
N PHE A 173 -1.78 8.35 -6.48
CA PHE A 173 -1.25 7.16 -7.14
C PHE A 173 -0.60 7.44 -8.52
N THR A 174 -0.90 8.58 -9.14
CA THR A 174 -0.25 8.99 -10.39
C THR A 174 1.22 9.34 -10.20
N ASP A 175 1.62 9.80 -9.01
CA ASP A 175 3.02 10.00 -8.66
C ASP A 175 3.75 8.65 -8.56
N TYR A 176 3.11 7.63 -7.96
CA TYR A 176 3.66 6.27 -7.94
C TYR A 176 3.85 5.75 -9.36
N ARG A 177 2.85 5.94 -10.23
CA ARG A 177 2.97 5.57 -11.64
C ARG A 177 4.18 6.23 -12.30
N SER A 178 4.38 7.53 -12.09
CA SER A 178 5.51 8.28 -12.65
C SER A 178 6.86 7.74 -12.14
N ILE A 179 6.96 7.40 -10.86
CA ILE A 179 8.16 6.78 -10.27
C ILE A 179 8.40 5.39 -10.88
N MET A 180 7.37 4.55 -10.97
CA MET A 180 7.46 3.22 -11.60
C MET A 180 7.97 3.31 -13.04
N GLU A 181 7.48 4.26 -13.82
CA GLU A 181 7.91 4.49 -15.21
C GLU A 181 9.39 4.90 -15.30
N GLN A 182 9.86 5.76 -14.41
CA GLN A 182 11.27 6.16 -14.32
C GLN A 182 12.20 4.99 -14.01
N HIS A 183 11.70 3.96 -13.32
CA HIS A 183 12.45 2.77 -12.95
C HIS A 183 12.15 1.54 -13.85
N GLY A 184 11.43 1.73 -14.95
CA GLY A 184 11.14 0.69 -15.93
C GLY A 184 9.96 -0.24 -15.59
N ASP A 185 9.22 0.04 -14.53
CA ASP A 185 8.08 -0.75 -14.06
C ASP A 185 6.72 -0.24 -14.55
N GLY A 186 6.72 0.65 -15.56
CA GLY A 186 5.51 1.21 -16.13
C GLY A 186 4.55 0.21 -16.78
N ASN A 187 4.92 -1.05 -16.91
CA ASN A 187 4.05 -2.14 -17.40
C ASN A 187 3.29 -2.87 -16.29
N LYS A 188 3.64 -2.65 -15.01
CA LYS A 188 2.97 -3.29 -13.88
C LYS A 188 1.71 -2.56 -13.48
N PRO A 189 0.65 -3.26 -13.04
CA PRO A 189 -0.57 -2.64 -12.56
C PRO A 189 -0.37 -2.00 -11.18
N ILE A 190 -1.25 -1.04 -10.87
CA ILE A 190 -1.46 -0.53 -9.52
C ILE A 190 -2.75 -1.13 -8.96
N TRP A 191 -2.72 -1.57 -7.70
CA TRP A 191 -3.85 -2.07 -6.94
C TRP A 191 -4.13 -1.14 -5.76
N PHE A 192 -5.36 -0.68 -5.63
CA PHE A 192 -5.77 0.04 -4.43
C PHE A 192 -6.18 -0.98 -3.39
N THR A 193 -5.33 -1.19 -2.40
CA THR A 193 -5.59 -2.10 -1.30
C THR A 193 -6.39 -1.44 -0.19
N GLU A 194 -6.32 -0.10 -0.12
CA GLU A 194 -7.21 0.74 0.67
C GLU A 194 -7.51 2.05 -0.08
N PHE A 195 -8.75 2.53 -0.03
CA PHE A 195 -9.10 3.88 -0.47
C PHE A 195 -10.46 4.29 0.10
N GLY A 196 -10.73 5.59 0.13
CA GLY A 196 -12.05 6.07 0.54
C GLY A 196 -12.06 7.45 1.17
N TRP A 197 -13.24 7.77 1.70
CA TRP A 197 -13.55 9.02 2.40
C TRP A 197 -14.26 8.69 3.69
N SER A 198 -13.75 9.22 4.82
CA SER A 198 -14.43 9.10 6.10
C SER A 198 -15.45 10.22 6.30
N THR A 199 -16.47 9.94 7.13
CA THR A 199 -17.48 10.90 7.56
C THR A 199 -17.44 11.01 9.08
N ALA A 200 -17.83 12.15 9.64
CA ALA A 200 -18.03 12.36 11.07
C ALA A 200 -16.85 11.89 11.98
N ASN A 201 -15.63 11.84 11.45
CA ASN A 201 -14.45 11.42 12.18
C ASN A 201 -13.86 12.62 12.93
N GLN A 202 -13.88 12.58 14.27
CA GLN A 202 -13.35 13.62 15.14
C GLN A 202 -12.09 13.19 15.90
N ALA A 203 -11.52 12.05 15.55
CA ALA A 203 -10.26 11.62 16.13
C ALA A 203 -9.16 12.65 15.79
N GLU A 204 -8.18 12.78 16.67
CA GLU A 204 -7.03 13.66 16.43
C GLU A 204 -6.33 13.29 15.13
N GLY A 205 -6.09 14.29 14.27
CA GLY A 205 -5.51 14.09 12.92
C GLY A 205 -6.51 13.69 11.82
N TYR A 206 -7.78 13.40 12.16
CA TYR A 206 -8.80 12.93 11.19
C TYR A 206 -9.98 13.91 11.01
N GLY A 207 -9.81 15.18 11.43
CA GLY A 207 -10.86 16.19 11.38
C GLY A 207 -11.46 16.43 9.99
N TYR A 208 -10.73 16.13 8.93
CA TYR A 208 -11.22 16.18 7.54
C TYR A 208 -12.45 15.28 7.30
N GLY A 209 -12.63 14.22 8.07
CA GLY A 209 -13.81 13.37 7.96
C GLY A 209 -15.10 14.07 8.36
N SER A 210 -15.04 15.12 9.20
CA SER A 210 -16.21 15.90 9.55
C SER A 210 -16.68 16.87 8.45
N ASP A 211 -15.87 17.08 7.42
CA ASP A 211 -16.18 17.93 6.28
C ASP A 211 -16.99 17.18 5.20
N ASN A 212 -17.01 15.84 5.26
CA ASN A 212 -17.75 15.01 4.33
C ASN A 212 -19.10 14.57 4.94
N THR A 213 -20.16 14.69 4.17
CA THR A 213 -21.43 14.05 4.47
C THR A 213 -21.44 12.57 4.02
N GLU A 214 -22.42 11.79 4.45
CA GLU A 214 -22.59 10.41 3.94
C GLU A 214 -22.93 10.41 2.45
N GLU A 215 -23.61 11.44 1.95
CA GLU A 215 -23.88 11.66 0.54
C GLU A 215 -22.59 11.95 -0.24
N ASP A 216 -21.67 12.75 0.32
CA ASP A 216 -20.37 13.00 -0.30
C ASP A 216 -19.55 11.72 -0.36
N GLN A 217 -19.49 10.95 0.73
CA GLN A 217 -18.81 9.65 0.76
C GLN A 217 -19.33 8.72 -0.33
N ALA A 218 -20.65 8.56 -0.42
CA ALA A 218 -21.28 7.70 -1.42
C ALA A 218 -20.98 8.18 -2.85
N ARG A 219 -21.08 9.49 -3.09
CA ARG A 219 -20.79 10.11 -4.38
C ARG A 219 -19.33 9.95 -4.77
N PHE A 220 -18.39 10.28 -3.87
CA PHE A 220 -16.94 10.20 -4.13
C PHE A 220 -16.49 8.77 -4.39
N LEU A 221 -17.04 7.76 -3.68
CA LEU A 221 -16.73 6.37 -3.96
C LEU A 221 -17.14 5.98 -5.39
N LEU A 222 -18.35 6.34 -5.82
CA LEU A 222 -18.81 6.06 -7.20
C LEU A 222 -17.97 6.81 -8.24
N GLU A 223 -17.71 8.09 -8.02
CA GLU A 223 -16.89 8.92 -8.90
C GLU A 223 -15.46 8.40 -9.01
N ALA A 224 -14.87 7.88 -7.90
CA ALA A 224 -13.54 7.29 -7.91
C ALA A 224 -13.44 6.11 -8.90
N PHE A 225 -14.40 5.18 -8.87
CA PHE A 225 -14.45 4.08 -9.84
C PHE A 225 -14.56 4.60 -11.27
N GLU A 226 -15.37 5.63 -11.51
CA GLU A 226 -15.51 6.20 -12.85
C GLU A 226 -14.25 6.91 -13.34
N VAL A 227 -13.62 7.72 -12.48
CA VAL A 227 -12.37 8.43 -12.79
C VAL A 227 -11.27 7.43 -13.17
N VAL A 228 -11.10 6.38 -12.35
CA VAL A 228 -10.10 5.35 -12.61
C VAL A 228 -10.40 4.58 -13.89
N ARG A 229 -11.62 4.08 -14.05
CA ARG A 229 -12.03 3.30 -15.25
C ARG A 229 -11.86 4.07 -16.55
N ARG A 230 -12.08 5.39 -16.53
CA ARG A 230 -11.99 6.23 -17.75
C ARG A 230 -10.55 6.62 -18.10
N ASN A 231 -9.70 6.85 -17.09
CA ASN A 231 -8.44 7.56 -17.31
C ASN A 231 -7.18 6.76 -16.95
N TYR A 232 -7.30 5.70 -16.13
CA TYR A 232 -6.16 5.03 -15.52
C TYR A 232 -6.21 3.51 -15.67
N SER A 233 -6.12 3.03 -16.91
CA SER A 233 -6.24 1.60 -17.25
C SER A 233 -5.21 0.70 -16.57
N TYR A 234 -4.13 1.26 -16.04
CA TYR A 234 -3.12 0.56 -15.25
C TYR A 234 -3.54 0.29 -13.80
N VAL A 235 -4.62 0.90 -13.31
CA VAL A 235 -5.26 0.51 -12.05
C VAL A 235 -6.25 -0.60 -12.35
N THR A 236 -5.95 -1.80 -11.88
CA THR A 236 -6.72 -3.01 -12.25
C THR A 236 -7.59 -3.55 -11.12
N HIS A 237 -7.33 -3.13 -9.88
CA HIS A 237 -8.08 -3.52 -8.69
C HIS A 237 -8.29 -2.31 -7.77
N MET A 238 -9.48 -2.26 -7.18
CA MET A 238 -9.88 -1.23 -6.22
C MET A 238 -10.75 -1.86 -5.12
#